data_c1ab535269e44dc03f0006c93bdd86bd
#
_entry.id   c1ab535269e44dc03f0006c93bdd86bd
#
_cell.length_a   1.000
_cell.length_b   1.000
_cell.length_c   1.000
_cell.angle_alpha   90.00
_cell.angle_beta   90.00
_cell.angle_gamma   90.00
#
_symmetry.space_group_name_H-M   'P 1'
#
loop_
_entity.id
_entity.type
_entity.pdbx_description
1 polymer ?
#
loop_
_entity_poly.entity_id
_entity_poly.type
_entity_poly.pdbx_seq_one_letter_code
_entity_poly.pdbx_strand_id
1 'polypeptide(L)'
;MTMTASAPEDSGPEAKQDADGREQLVANAVADYLQRLSQGETLDIDAFCRMHQGLEPDLRQALEAAAGIDAMLEPAGPPLPDRPREGELPERLSGHKILSEIGSGGMGRVLLAMDERLGRKVAIKVLSRRFQDNPVLRERFMQEARAMAKLTHPHIAHIYSLGPPEEAPHFVMEYVEGAPLTEASRALTLRQKVELMHKIVLAVDFLHQHQVIHRDLKPGNILVGRDLEPKVLDFGLVLVGKDQENRLTLPGALLGTPDYFSPEQARAAAPLDTRSDIFSLGTVFYELLTGELPFRGETLPDQVRRICEEDPALPRRIDSTLPGDLQNICLKALEKSPPDRYASAREMANDLERFLAGEPVLAVPTSYSRLMVGKIDQHLRELAGWKQDHILSEHEFDSFRKLYERLVDREDAWIMAVRRLTLAQVSLYLGAWILVLGAVLVMLFHYPRLSETP
;
A
#
# COMPACT_ATOMS: atom_id res chain seq x y z
N MET A 1 61.18 -6.93 2.68
CA MET A 1 60.38 -6.93 3.91
C MET A 1 58.93 -6.78 3.52
N THR A 2 58.28 -7.90 3.31
CA THR A 2 56.90 -8.02 2.84
C THR A 2 55.99 -8.17 4.06
N MET A 3 55.11 -7.21 4.28
CA MET A 3 54.02 -7.34 5.28
C MET A 3 52.79 -7.89 4.57
N THR A 4 52.41 -9.09 4.95
CA THR A 4 51.16 -9.74 4.55
C THR A 4 50.02 -9.21 5.43
N ALA A 5 49.01 -8.61 4.81
CA ALA A 5 47.76 -8.27 5.45
C ALA A 5 46.88 -9.53 5.53
N SER A 6 46.49 -9.92 6.75
CA SER A 6 45.50 -10.98 7.01
C SER A 6 44.10 -10.48 6.72
N ALA A 7 43.32 -11.26 5.96
CA ALA A 7 41.91 -11.08 5.73
C ALA A 7 41.09 -11.38 7.01
N PRO A 8 39.90 -10.77 7.21
CA PRO A 8 39.03 -11.08 8.33
C PRO A 8 38.36 -12.46 8.13
N GLU A 9 38.34 -13.25 9.19
CA GLU A 9 37.72 -14.57 9.26
C GLU A 9 36.19 -14.50 9.02
N ASP A 10 35.75 -15.37 8.14
CA ASP A 10 34.36 -15.60 7.79
C ASP A 10 33.64 -16.29 8.98
N SER A 11 32.76 -15.56 9.66
CA SER A 11 31.94 -16.11 10.74
C SER A 11 30.87 -17.02 10.13
N GLY A 12 30.94 -18.32 10.43
CA GLY A 12 30.10 -19.38 9.88
C GLY A 12 28.60 -19.23 10.18
N PRO A 13 27.72 -20.01 9.48
CA PRO A 13 26.27 -19.89 9.53
C PRO A 13 25.64 -20.07 10.94
N GLU A 14 26.30 -20.76 11.86
CA GLU A 14 25.82 -20.95 13.24
C GLU A 14 25.89 -19.66 14.07
N ALA A 15 26.89 -18.81 13.88
CA ALA A 15 27.01 -17.54 14.58
C ALA A 15 25.96 -16.49 14.13
N LYS A 16 25.45 -16.59 12.89
CA LYS A 16 24.36 -15.73 12.40
C LYS A 16 23.00 -16.18 12.96
N GLN A 17 22.76 -17.47 13.08
CA GLN A 17 21.52 -18.01 13.66
C GLN A 17 21.36 -17.68 15.15
N ASP A 18 22.46 -17.71 15.90
CA ASP A 18 22.45 -17.32 17.32
C ASP A 18 22.27 -15.80 17.52
N ALA A 19 22.80 -14.98 16.62
CA ALA A 19 22.61 -13.52 16.63
C ALA A 19 21.14 -13.14 16.33
N ASP A 20 20.54 -13.73 15.28
CA ASP A 20 19.13 -13.49 14.91
C ASP A 20 18.17 -13.95 16.04
N GLY A 21 18.45 -15.08 16.70
CA GLY A 21 17.67 -15.57 17.82
C GLY A 21 17.74 -14.65 19.05
N ARG A 22 18.90 -14.07 19.32
CA ARG A 22 19.11 -13.13 20.43
C ARG A 22 18.42 -11.78 20.18
N GLU A 23 18.50 -11.26 18.97
CA GLU A 23 17.84 -10.02 18.57
C GLU A 23 16.31 -10.14 18.68
N GLN A 24 15.74 -11.28 18.31
CA GLN A 24 14.31 -11.57 18.48
C GLN A 24 13.87 -11.63 19.95
N LEU A 25 14.71 -12.18 20.84
CA LEU A 25 14.43 -12.22 22.28
C LEU A 25 14.46 -10.82 22.90
N VAL A 26 15.39 -9.95 22.48
CA VAL A 26 15.46 -8.55 22.91
C VAL A 26 14.22 -7.79 22.44
N ALA A 27 13.82 -7.94 21.18
CA ALA A 27 12.62 -7.31 20.64
C ALA A 27 11.34 -7.69 21.40
N ASN A 28 11.19 -8.98 21.74
CA ASN A 28 10.05 -9.48 22.52
C ASN A 28 10.03 -8.90 23.95
N ALA A 29 11.20 -8.80 24.61
CA ALA A 29 11.30 -8.23 25.95
C ALA A 29 10.99 -6.73 25.95
N VAL A 30 11.42 -5.98 24.94
CA VAL A 30 11.07 -4.55 24.77
C VAL A 30 9.57 -4.40 24.57
N ALA A 31 8.94 -5.26 23.76
CA ALA A 31 7.49 -5.23 23.55
C ALA A 31 6.70 -5.48 24.83
N ASP A 32 7.12 -6.45 25.66
CA ASP A 32 6.50 -6.72 26.99
C ASP A 32 6.62 -5.50 27.92
N TYR A 33 7.80 -4.88 27.99
CA TYR A 33 8.04 -3.67 28.77
C TYR A 33 7.09 -2.54 28.37
N LEU A 34 6.97 -2.25 27.08
CA LEU A 34 6.11 -1.18 26.54
C LEU A 34 4.63 -1.50 26.75
N GLN A 35 4.21 -2.76 26.62
CA GLN A 35 2.83 -3.17 26.87
C GLN A 35 2.44 -2.95 28.33
N ARG A 36 3.29 -3.29 29.29
CA ARG A 36 3.04 -3.11 30.72
C ARG A 36 3.02 -1.64 31.11
N LEU A 37 3.91 -0.81 30.53
CA LEU A 37 3.85 0.64 30.68
C LEU A 37 2.52 1.21 30.16
N SER A 38 2.03 0.73 28.99
CA SER A 38 0.74 1.17 28.42
C SER A 38 -0.47 0.79 29.29
N GLN A 39 -0.33 -0.23 30.14
CA GLN A 39 -1.33 -0.65 31.13
C GLN A 39 -1.26 0.15 32.45
N GLY A 40 -0.34 1.12 32.55
CA GLY A 40 -0.17 2.00 33.70
C GLY A 40 0.76 1.43 34.80
N GLU A 41 1.54 0.38 34.50
CA GLU A 41 2.56 -0.10 35.44
C GLU A 41 3.77 0.84 35.42
N THR A 42 4.28 1.19 36.59
CA THR A 42 5.58 1.87 36.72
C THR A 42 6.69 0.83 36.79
N LEU A 43 7.47 0.69 35.71
CA LEU A 43 8.54 -0.28 35.59
C LEU A 43 9.90 0.42 35.62
N ASP A 44 10.77 -0.02 36.52
CA ASP A 44 12.18 0.41 36.54
C ASP A 44 12.99 -0.45 35.57
N ILE A 45 13.72 0.22 34.66
CA ILE A 45 14.55 -0.45 33.63
C ILE A 45 15.57 -1.40 34.27
N ASP A 46 16.21 -1.00 35.38
CA ASP A 46 17.17 -1.83 36.07
C ASP A 46 16.54 -3.11 36.67
N ALA A 47 15.31 -2.99 37.16
CA ALA A 47 14.57 -4.14 37.67
C ALA A 47 14.12 -5.06 36.53
N PHE A 48 13.71 -4.49 35.39
CA PHE A 48 13.27 -5.25 34.25
C PHE A 48 14.43 -5.99 33.55
N CYS A 49 15.58 -5.34 33.39
CA CYS A 49 16.80 -6.00 32.85
C CYS A 49 17.26 -7.17 33.76
N ARG A 50 17.18 -7.02 35.09
CA ARG A 50 17.49 -8.12 36.02
C ARG A 50 16.58 -9.34 35.87
N MET A 51 15.33 -9.17 35.42
CA MET A 51 14.43 -10.30 35.16
C MET A 51 14.77 -11.03 33.83
N HIS A 52 15.46 -10.38 32.90
CA HIS A 52 15.86 -10.92 31.62
C HIS A 52 17.39 -11.15 31.55
N GLN A 53 17.96 -11.83 32.56
CA GLN A 53 19.39 -12.15 32.63
C GLN A 53 19.82 -12.92 31.37
N GLY A 54 20.84 -12.39 30.67
CA GLY A 54 21.35 -12.97 29.42
C GLY A 54 21.07 -12.14 28.17
N LEU A 55 20.18 -11.16 28.23
CA LEU A 55 19.91 -10.22 27.11
C LEU A 55 20.65 -8.87 27.27
N GLU A 56 21.32 -8.64 28.40
CA GLU A 56 22.20 -7.47 28.57
C GLU A 56 23.52 -7.64 27.77
N PRO A 57 24.09 -6.57 27.22
CA PRO A 57 23.69 -5.16 27.31
C PRO A 57 22.62 -4.70 26.33
N ASP A 58 22.25 -5.55 25.34
CA ASP A 58 21.41 -5.18 24.21
C ASP A 58 20.00 -4.73 24.63
N LEU A 59 19.41 -5.46 25.63
CA LEU A 59 18.10 -5.12 26.18
C LEU A 59 18.13 -3.77 26.90
N ARG A 60 19.17 -3.49 27.67
CA ARG A 60 19.31 -2.21 28.38
C ARG A 60 19.39 -1.06 27.39
N GLN A 61 20.23 -1.17 26.38
CA GLN A 61 20.38 -0.17 25.35
C GLN A 61 19.06 0.10 24.61
N ALA A 62 18.31 -0.95 24.30
CA ALA A 62 17.01 -0.84 23.66
C ALA A 62 15.95 -0.19 24.58
N LEU A 63 15.93 -0.53 25.88
CA LEU A 63 15.00 0.06 26.85
C LEU A 63 15.36 1.52 27.20
N GLU A 64 16.64 1.86 27.34
CA GLU A 64 17.10 3.24 27.55
C GLU A 64 16.79 4.12 26.33
N ALA A 65 16.93 3.57 25.13
CA ALA A 65 16.48 4.23 23.91
C ALA A 65 14.96 4.45 23.94
N ALA A 66 14.17 3.44 24.34
CA ALA A 66 12.72 3.54 24.47
C ALA A 66 12.29 4.51 25.58
N ALA A 67 12.95 4.48 26.75
CA ALA A 67 12.68 5.38 27.87
C ALA A 67 13.20 6.81 27.63
N GLY A 68 14.30 6.96 26.88
CA GLY A 68 14.77 8.27 26.41
C GLY A 68 13.74 8.96 25.51
N ILE A 69 12.90 8.19 24.83
CA ILE A 69 11.76 8.69 24.07
C ILE A 69 10.63 9.15 25.01
N ASP A 70 10.36 8.42 26.07
CA ASP A 70 9.34 8.76 27.06
C ASP A 70 9.76 10.01 27.87
N ALA A 71 11.05 10.14 28.22
CA ALA A 71 11.61 11.35 28.83
C ALA A 71 11.67 12.56 27.88
N MET A 72 11.73 12.34 26.55
CA MET A 72 11.53 13.38 25.55
C MET A 72 10.03 13.71 25.33
N LEU A 73 9.13 12.88 25.83
CA LEU A 73 7.67 13.08 25.81
C LEU A 73 7.16 13.79 27.06
N GLU A 74 7.93 13.86 28.15
CA GLU A 74 7.60 14.72 29.29
C GLU A 74 7.93 16.19 28.98
N PRO A 75 7.03 17.15 29.29
CA PRO A 75 7.25 18.56 29.03
C PRO A 75 8.36 19.11 29.95
N ALA A 76 9.59 19.20 29.43
CA ALA A 76 10.69 19.84 30.13
C ALA A 76 10.54 21.36 30.14
N GLY A 77 10.16 21.91 31.28
CA GLY A 77 10.26 23.34 31.57
C GLY A 77 8.96 24.02 32.05
N PRO A 78 9.06 25.09 32.84
CA PRO A 78 7.89 25.83 33.26
C PRO A 78 7.17 26.44 32.05
N PRO A 79 5.82 26.47 32.04
CA PRO A 79 5.04 26.94 30.90
C PRO A 79 5.35 28.42 30.62
N LEU A 80 5.69 28.73 29.38
CA LEU A 80 5.76 30.08 28.88
C LEU A 80 4.37 30.74 29.00
N PRO A 81 4.25 32.03 29.47
CA PRO A 81 3.01 32.58 29.98
C PRO A 81 1.89 32.85 28.96
N ASP A 82 2.02 32.56 27.69
CA ASP A 82 1.03 32.92 26.66
C ASP A 82 0.67 31.80 25.65
N ARG A 83 0.85 30.53 26.01
CA ARG A 83 0.38 29.43 25.13
C ARG A 83 -1.00 28.91 25.58
N PRO A 84 -2.03 28.86 24.70
CA PRO A 84 -3.32 28.27 25.03
C PRO A 84 -3.15 26.86 25.59
N ARG A 85 -3.94 26.49 26.61
CA ARG A 85 -3.89 25.14 27.21
C ARG A 85 -4.24 24.06 26.18
N GLU A 86 -3.75 22.82 26.37
CA GLU A 86 -4.19 21.69 25.57
C GLU A 86 -5.73 21.60 25.61
N GLY A 87 -6.36 21.71 24.41
CA GLY A 87 -7.82 21.73 24.27
C GLY A 87 -8.41 23.10 23.90
N GLU A 88 -7.74 24.21 24.14
CA GLU A 88 -8.22 25.54 23.71
C GLU A 88 -7.89 25.79 22.24
N LEU A 89 -8.92 26.04 21.44
CA LEU A 89 -8.76 26.50 20.07
C LEU A 89 -8.40 28.00 20.09
N PRO A 90 -7.36 28.43 19.35
CA PRO A 90 -7.12 29.85 19.20
C PRO A 90 -8.31 30.49 18.49
N GLU A 91 -8.69 31.69 18.87
CA GLU A 91 -9.77 32.41 18.20
C GLU A 91 -9.42 32.68 16.72
N ARG A 92 -8.16 32.97 16.46
CA ARG A 92 -7.63 33.25 15.11
C ARG A 92 -6.25 32.63 14.92
N LEU A 93 -5.95 32.24 13.67
CA LEU A 93 -4.63 31.76 13.25
C LEU A 93 -4.35 32.29 11.84
N SER A 94 -3.21 32.93 11.62
CA SER A 94 -2.85 33.60 10.35
C SER A 94 -3.96 34.45 9.76
N GLY A 95 -4.68 35.19 10.64
CA GLY A 95 -5.77 36.06 10.22
C GLY A 95 -7.11 35.39 9.93
N HIS A 96 -7.16 34.05 9.94
CA HIS A 96 -8.39 33.25 9.74
C HIS A 96 -9.11 33.03 11.08
N LYS A 97 -10.43 33.17 11.11
CA LYS A 97 -11.25 32.89 12.29
C LYS A 97 -11.46 31.38 12.41
N ILE A 98 -11.02 30.77 13.51
CA ILE A 98 -11.20 29.37 13.79
C ILE A 98 -12.65 29.08 14.15
N LEU A 99 -13.23 28.05 13.54
CA LEU A 99 -14.61 27.63 13.76
C LEU A 99 -14.68 26.39 14.64
N SER A 100 -13.90 25.35 14.30
CA SER A 100 -13.86 24.08 15.03
C SER A 100 -12.61 23.28 14.68
N GLU A 101 -12.31 22.27 15.46
CA GLU A 101 -11.41 21.20 15.07
C GLU A 101 -12.18 20.16 14.25
N ILE A 102 -11.61 19.72 13.12
CA ILE A 102 -12.22 18.74 12.22
C ILE A 102 -11.41 17.46 12.10
N GLY A 103 -10.22 17.42 12.67
CA GLY A 103 -9.39 16.22 12.73
C GLY A 103 -8.19 16.40 13.66
N SER A 104 -7.80 15.33 14.32
CA SER A 104 -6.56 15.23 15.07
C SER A 104 -5.87 13.91 14.80
N GLY A 105 -4.55 13.91 14.81
CA GLY A 105 -3.73 12.74 14.54
C GLY A 105 -2.34 12.86 15.13
N GLY A 106 -1.55 11.84 14.95
CA GLY A 106 -0.20 11.75 15.51
C GLY A 106 0.70 12.95 15.18
N MET A 107 0.53 13.56 14.02
CA MET A 107 1.38 14.66 13.54
C MET A 107 0.81 16.05 13.77
N GLY A 108 -0.47 16.19 14.08
CA GLY A 108 -1.08 17.50 14.24
C GLY A 108 -2.59 17.50 14.28
N ARG A 109 -3.13 18.71 14.25
CA ARG A 109 -4.57 18.98 14.27
C ARG A 109 -4.97 19.67 12.97
N VAL A 110 -6.18 19.40 12.51
CA VAL A 110 -6.79 20.09 11.37
C VAL A 110 -7.96 20.91 11.88
N LEU A 111 -7.89 22.20 11.64
CA LEU A 111 -8.88 23.17 12.08
C LEU A 111 -9.70 23.66 10.88
N LEU A 112 -11.01 23.72 11.05
CA LEU A 112 -11.89 24.45 10.14
C LEU A 112 -11.81 25.94 10.48
N ALA A 113 -11.59 26.77 9.49
CA ALA A 113 -11.51 28.22 9.67
C ALA A 113 -12.27 28.97 8.57
N MET A 114 -12.58 30.23 8.84
CA MET A 114 -13.17 31.17 7.90
C MET A 114 -12.13 32.17 7.41
N ASP A 115 -11.90 32.20 6.12
CA ASP A 115 -11.23 33.31 5.44
C ASP A 115 -12.25 34.46 5.27
N GLU A 116 -12.28 35.36 6.21
CA GLU A 116 -13.26 36.47 6.20
C GLU A 116 -13.04 37.45 5.03
N ARG A 117 -11.82 37.51 4.46
CA ARG A 117 -11.50 38.40 3.33
C ARG A 117 -12.10 37.86 2.02
N LEU A 118 -12.06 36.54 1.85
CA LEU A 118 -12.58 35.88 0.65
C LEU A 118 -13.97 35.27 0.87
N GLY A 119 -14.48 35.27 2.10
CA GLY A 119 -15.81 34.74 2.45
C GLY A 119 -15.91 33.22 2.25
N ARG A 120 -14.81 32.48 2.46
CA ARG A 120 -14.77 31.02 2.24
C ARG A 120 -14.25 30.27 3.46
N LYS A 121 -14.70 29.01 3.57
CA LYS A 121 -14.13 28.06 4.54
C LYS A 121 -12.77 27.55 4.03
N VAL A 122 -11.84 27.38 4.96
CA VAL A 122 -10.50 26.81 4.72
C VAL A 122 -10.20 25.78 5.81
N ALA A 123 -9.32 24.86 5.53
CA ALA A 123 -8.75 23.94 6.52
C ALA A 123 -7.34 24.42 6.88
N ILE A 124 -6.98 24.38 8.16
CA ILE A 124 -5.64 24.74 8.64
C ILE A 124 -5.04 23.53 9.33
N LYS A 125 -3.97 22.97 8.77
CA LYS A 125 -3.22 21.90 9.40
C LYS A 125 -2.09 22.45 10.23
N VAL A 126 -2.11 22.18 11.54
CA VAL A 126 -1.16 22.70 12.54
C VAL A 126 -0.32 21.52 13.02
N LEU A 127 1.00 21.67 13.03
CA LEU A 127 1.92 20.67 13.56
C LEU A 127 1.67 20.46 15.07
N SER A 128 1.65 19.21 15.52
CA SER A 128 1.47 18.85 16.93
C SER A 128 2.54 19.52 17.81
N ARG A 129 2.15 20.00 18.98
CA ARG A 129 3.04 20.69 19.93
C ARG A 129 4.31 19.91 20.24
N ARG A 130 4.19 18.60 20.41
CA ARG A 130 5.33 17.70 20.68
C ARG A 130 6.42 17.72 19.59
N PHE A 131 6.08 18.15 18.37
CA PHE A 131 7.01 18.24 17.24
C PHE A 131 7.43 19.67 16.90
N GLN A 132 6.76 20.69 17.48
CA GLN A 132 7.06 22.10 17.19
C GLN A 132 8.45 22.52 17.67
N ASP A 133 8.94 21.91 18.75
CA ASP A 133 10.26 22.20 19.31
C ASP A 133 11.40 21.43 18.60
N ASN A 134 11.07 20.48 17.72
CA ASN A 134 12.05 19.78 16.90
C ASN A 134 12.28 20.51 15.56
N PRO A 135 13.44 21.17 15.37
CA PRO A 135 13.69 22.00 14.19
C PRO A 135 13.71 21.19 12.89
N VAL A 136 14.13 19.93 12.94
CA VAL A 136 14.17 19.04 11.77
C VAL A 136 12.77 18.66 11.29
N LEU A 137 11.88 18.29 12.23
CA LEU A 137 10.50 17.93 11.90
C LEU A 137 9.70 19.15 11.44
N ARG A 138 9.92 20.30 12.08
CA ARG A 138 9.33 21.58 11.69
C ARG A 138 9.72 21.97 10.25
N GLU A 139 11.01 21.93 9.94
CA GLU A 139 11.49 22.28 8.58
C GLU A 139 10.96 21.30 7.54
N ARG A 140 10.95 20.01 7.83
CA ARG A 140 10.37 18.98 6.93
C ARG A 140 8.90 19.26 6.64
N PHE A 141 8.08 19.48 7.69
CA PHE A 141 6.67 19.79 7.56
C PHE A 141 6.44 21.00 6.64
N MET A 142 7.25 22.06 6.78
CA MET A 142 7.15 23.26 5.97
C MET A 142 7.67 23.08 4.55
N GLN A 143 8.74 22.28 4.34
CA GLN A 143 9.28 21.98 3.00
C GLN A 143 8.29 21.19 2.15
N GLU A 144 7.65 20.20 2.74
CA GLU A 144 6.66 19.39 2.05
C GLU A 144 5.40 20.20 1.71
N ALA A 145 4.94 21.04 2.66
CA ALA A 145 3.86 21.97 2.36
C ALA A 145 4.22 22.92 1.21
N ARG A 146 5.49 23.40 1.13
CA ARG A 146 5.97 24.21 -0.01
C ARG A 146 6.00 23.44 -1.32
N ALA A 147 6.38 22.17 -1.31
CA ALA A 147 6.38 21.34 -2.51
C ALA A 147 4.95 21.14 -3.04
N MET A 148 4.01 20.86 -2.13
CA MET A 148 2.61 20.66 -2.45
C MET A 148 1.89 21.94 -2.90
N ALA A 149 2.23 23.09 -2.34
CA ALA A 149 1.64 24.38 -2.74
C ALA A 149 1.88 24.74 -4.22
N LYS A 150 2.87 24.10 -4.86
CA LYS A 150 3.16 24.29 -6.29
C LYS A 150 2.27 23.43 -7.20
N LEU A 151 1.55 22.47 -6.62
CA LEU A 151 0.74 21.50 -7.37
C LEU A 151 -0.71 21.97 -7.43
N THR A 152 -1.30 21.92 -8.62
CA THR A 152 -2.72 22.21 -8.83
C THR A 152 -3.33 21.10 -9.65
N HIS A 153 -4.28 20.38 -9.05
CA HIS A 153 -4.99 19.28 -9.70
C HIS A 153 -6.44 19.20 -9.16
N PRO A 154 -7.45 18.91 -9.98
CA PRO A 154 -8.85 18.89 -9.53
C PRO A 154 -9.11 17.91 -8.38
N HIS A 155 -8.35 16.81 -8.29
CA HIS A 155 -8.52 15.76 -7.29
C HIS A 155 -7.43 15.75 -6.22
N ILE A 156 -6.73 16.87 -6.01
CA ILE A 156 -5.77 17.07 -4.91
C ILE A 156 -6.20 18.33 -4.16
N ALA A 157 -6.19 18.29 -2.84
CA ALA A 157 -6.50 19.47 -2.05
C ALA A 157 -5.40 20.53 -2.21
N HIS A 158 -5.80 21.74 -2.57
CA HIS A 158 -4.86 22.82 -2.84
C HIS A 158 -4.38 23.50 -1.56
N ILE A 159 -3.07 23.74 -1.42
CA ILE A 159 -2.49 24.54 -0.35
C ILE A 159 -2.48 26.02 -0.76
N TYR A 160 -3.14 26.86 0.01
CA TYR A 160 -3.27 28.30 -0.27
C TYR A 160 -2.11 29.12 0.25
N SER A 161 -1.65 28.83 1.48
CA SER A 161 -0.56 29.59 2.11
C SER A 161 0.09 28.81 3.25
N LEU A 162 1.28 29.22 3.60
CA LEU A 162 2.03 28.74 4.75
C LEU A 162 1.91 29.76 5.89
N GLY A 163 1.89 29.28 7.12
CA GLY A 163 1.94 30.13 8.29
C GLY A 163 3.26 30.89 8.41
N PRO A 164 3.26 32.09 9.03
CA PRO A 164 4.47 32.83 9.26
C PRO A 164 5.37 32.16 10.31
N PRO A 165 6.69 32.42 10.30
CA PRO A 165 7.65 31.74 11.19
C PRO A 165 7.41 32.00 12.69
N GLU A 166 6.74 33.09 13.03
CA GLU A 166 6.45 33.52 14.40
C GLU A 166 5.30 32.73 15.03
N GLU A 167 4.45 32.12 14.20
CA GLU A 167 3.33 31.30 14.66
C GLU A 167 3.73 29.82 14.72
N ALA A 168 2.88 29.01 15.36
CA ALA A 168 3.02 27.55 15.31
C ALA A 168 3.07 27.08 13.85
N PRO A 169 3.96 26.13 13.49
CA PRO A 169 4.05 25.65 12.12
C PRO A 169 2.71 25.12 11.62
N HIS A 170 2.18 25.74 10.57
CA HIS A 170 0.91 25.37 9.96
C HIS A 170 0.85 25.78 8.49
N PHE A 171 -0.14 25.25 7.78
CA PHE A 171 -0.49 25.71 6.45
C PHE A 171 -2.00 25.74 6.27
N VAL A 172 -2.45 26.62 5.38
CA VAL A 172 -3.85 26.83 5.02
C VAL A 172 -4.12 26.12 3.70
N MET A 173 -5.16 25.30 3.66
CA MET A 173 -5.50 24.50 2.49
C MET A 173 -7.01 24.54 2.19
N GLU A 174 -7.38 24.02 1.05
CA GLU A 174 -8.76 23.81 0.61
C GLU A 174 -9.53 23.02 1.67
N TYR A 175 -10.65 23.56 2.12
CA TYR A 175 -11.62 22.79 2.89
C TYR A 175 -12.52 22.01 1.94
N VAL A 176 -12.51 20.72 2.06
CA VAL A 176 -13.32 19.80 1.26
C VAL A 176 -14.57 19.45 2.06
N GLU A 177 -15.74 19.89 1.58
CA GLU A 177 -17.02 19.49 2.16
C GLU A 177 -17.44 18.13 1.62
N GLY A 178 -17.02 17.06 2.30
CA GLY A 178 -17.22 15.68 1.87
C GLY A 178 -17.06 14.69 3.02
N ALA A 179 -17.21 13.41 2.69
CA ALA A 179 -17.00 12.30 3.62
C ALA A 179 -15.76 11.48 3.20
N PRO A 180 -15.12 10.76 4.15
CA PRO A 180 -14.07 9.81 3.82
C PRO A 180 -14.54 8.77 2.79
N LEU A 181 -13.61 8.29 1.95
CA LEU A 181 -13.91 7.37 0.85
C LEU A 181 -14.71 6.13 1.30
N THR A 182 -14.36 5.53 2.44
CA THR A 182 -15.07 4.36 2.98
C THR A 182 -16.55 4.65 3.31
N GLU A 183 -16.85 5.84 3.80
CA GLU A 183 -18.22 6.25 4.11
C GLU A 183 -18.98 6.62 2.83
N ALA A 184 -18.39 7.47 2.00
CA ALA A 184 -19.01 7.94 0.77
C ALA A 184 -19.32 6.79 -0.21
N SER A 185 -18.47 5.74 -0.23
CA SER A 185 -18.59 4.63 -1.18
C SER A 185 -19.68 3.61 -0.84
N ARG A 186 -20.25 3.62 0.36
CA ARG A 186 -21.22 2.59 0.80
C ARG A 186 -22.47 2.51 -0.07
N ALA A 187 -22.94 3.64 -0.58
CA ALA A 187 -24.13 3.72 -1.42
C ALA A 187 -23.84 3.73 -2.93
N LEU A 188 -22.56 3.62 -3.33
CA LEU A 188 -22.17 3.71 -4.73
C LEU A 188 -22.31 2.36 -5.45
N THR A 189 -22.72 2.46 -6.72
CA THR A 189 -22.66 1.33 -7.64
C THR A 189 -21.21 0.95 -7.94
N LEU A 190 -20.99 -0.29 -8.38
CA LEU A 190 -19.65 -0.76 -8.76
C LEU A 190 -18.98 0.18 -9.79
N ARG A 191 -19.74 0.61 -10.81
CA ARG A 191 -19.24 1.54 -11.83
C ARG A 191 -18.78 2.86 -11.22
N GLN A 192 -19.55 3.46 -10.31
CA GLN A 192 -19.21 4.70 -9.63
C GLN A 192 -17.96 4.53 -8.75
N LYS A 193 -17.81 3.38 -8.06
CA LYS A 193 -16.59 3.06 -7.31
C LYS A 193 -15.36 3.02 -8.19
N VAL A 194 -15.47 2.43 -9.40
CA VAL A 194 -14.36 2.38 -10.36
C VAL A 194 -14.05 3.76 -10.95
N GLU A 195 -15.05 4.55 -11.28
CA GLU A 195 -14.89 5.94 -11.75
C GLU A 195 -14.18 6.81 -10.70
N LEU A 196 -14.58 6.63 -9.43
CA LEU A 196 -13.93 7.32 -8.30
C LEU A 196 -12.46 6.90 -8.16
N MET A 197 -12.20 5.59 -8.18
CA MET A 197 -10.85 5.05 -8.10
C MET A 197 -9.98 5.53 -9.27
N HIS A 198 -10.50 5.57 -10.48
CA HIS A 198 -9.79 6.09 -11.64
C HIS A 198 -9.33 7.54 -11.44
N LYS A 199 -10.21 8.44 -10.93
CA LYS A 199 -9.85 9.82 -10.61
C LYS A 199 -8.76 9.91 -9.53
N ILE A 200 -8.84 9.06 -8.50
CA ILE A 200 -7.83 8.99 -7.43
C ILE A 200 -6.47 8.55 -8.00
N VAL A 201 -6.45 7.51 -8.82
CA VAL A 201 -5.23 7.01 -9.45
C VAL A 201 -4.59 8.06 -10.36
N LEU A 202 -5.40 8.82 -11.12
CA LEU A 202 -4.90 9.95 -11.93
C LEU A 202 -4.31 11.07 -11.07
N ALA A 203 -4.89 11.36 -9.91
CA ALA A 203 -4.31 12.33 -8.98
C ALA A 203 -2.95 11.88 -8.46
N VAL A 204 -2.80 10.60 -8.14
CA VAL A 204 -1.52 10.01 -7.69
C VAL A 204 -0.51 9.98 -8.84
N ASP A 205 -0.93 9.65 -10.06
CA ASP A 205 -0.05 9.74 -11.24
C ASP A 205 0.49 11.16 -11.45
N PHE A 206 -0.36 12.18 -11.28
CA PHE A 206 0.06 13.57 -11.34
C PHE A 206 1.13 13.91 -10.29
N LEU A 207 1.00 13.40 -9.05
CA LEU A 207 2.03 13.56 -8.03
C LEU A 207 3.35 12.93 -8.44
N HIS A 208 3.30 11.70 -8.95
CA HIS A 208 4.49 10.95 -9.39
C HIS A 208 5.23 11.66 -10.53
N GLN A 209 4.50 12.27 -11.48
CA GLN A 209 5.08 13.09 -12.55
C GLN A 209 5.83 14.32 -12.00
N HIS A 210 5.43 14.84 -10.83
CA HIS A 210 6.09 15.93 -10.13
C HIS A 210 7.09 15.46 -9.08
N GLN A 211 7.51 14.18 -9.13
CA GLN A 211 8.48 13.57 -8.22
C GLN A 211 8.05 13.56 -6.74
N VAL A 212 6.74 13.57 -6.49
CA VAL A 212 6.15 13.47 -5.16
C VAL A 212 5.56 12.07 -4.97
N ILE A 213 5.97 11.40 -3.90
CA ILE A 213 5.41 10.12 -3.45
C ILE A 213 4.52 10.41 -2.24
N HIS A 214 3.28 9.92 -2.24
CA HIS A 214 2.30 10.23 -1.20
C HIS A 214 2.60 9.54 0.15
N ARG A 215 2.94 8.25 0.13
CA ARG A 215 3.39 7.41 1.26
C ARG A 215 2.38 7.10 2.37
N ASP A 216 1.24 7.78 2.44
CA ASP A 216 0.16 7.54 3.42
C ASP A 216 -1.21 7.53 2.72
N LEU A 217 -1.30 6.81 1.58
CA LEU A 217 -2.58 6.63 0.87
C LEU A 217 -3.47 5.67 1.66
N LYS A 218 -4.60 6.20 2.11
CA LYS A 218 -5.64 5.45 2.82
C LYS A 218 -6.99 6.15 2.64
N PRO A 219 -8.12 5.48 2.85
CA PRO A 219 -9.44 6.08 2.67
C PRO A 219 -9.68 7.34 3.50
N GLY A 220 -9.07 7.43 4.70
CA GLY A 220 -9.19 8.62 5.55
C GLY A 220 -8.51 9.87 4.97
N ASN A 221 -7.55 9.69 4.07
CA ASN A 221 -6.85 10.78 3.36
C ASN A 221 -7.47 11.05 1.97
N ILE A 222 -8.66 10.52 1.70
CA ILE A 222 -9.40 10.74 0.46
C ILE A 222 -10.82 11.16 0.83
N LEU A 223 -11.15 12.43 0.64
CA LEU A 223 -12.51 12.94 0.83
C LEU A 223 -13.26 12.94 -0.51
N VAL A 224 -14.51 12.59 -0.46
CA VAL A 224 -15.42 12.59 -1.61
C VAL A 224 -16.48 13.64 -1.39
N GLY A 225 -16.51 14.64 -2.27
CA GLY A 225 -17.49 15.71 -2.26
C GLY A 225 -18.86 15.24 -2.72
N ARG A 226 -19.85 16.16 -2.67
CA ARG A 226 -21.25 15.87 -3.02
C ARG A 226 -21.44 15.44 -4.48
N ASP A 227 -20.58 15.90 -5.38
CA ASP A 227 -20.62 15.58 -6.82
C ASP A 227 -19.84 14.33 -7.19
N LEU A 228 -19.48 13.48 -6.20
CA LEU A 228 -18.61 12.31 -6.35
C LEU A 228 -17.23 12.67 -6.91
N GLU A 229 -16.73 13.86 -6.56
CA GLU A 229 -15.38 14.31 -6.90
C GLU A 229 -14.44 14.00 -5.72
N PRO A 230 -13.43 13.11 -5.90
CA PRO A 230 -12.48 12.81 -4.84
C PRO A 230 -11.45 13.93 -4.71
N LYS A 231 -10.99 14.14 -3.51
CA LYS A 231 -9.84 14.99 -3.16
C LYS A 231 -8.86 14.20 -2.30
N VAL A 232 -7.67 14.00 -2.80
CA VAL A 232 -6.55 13.41 -2.05
C VAL A 232 -5.96 14.47 -1.14
N LEU A 233 -5.83 14.12 0.13
CA LEU A 233 -5.34 14.96 1.21
C LEU A 233 -4.05 14.38 1.79
N ASP A 234 -3.42 15.13 2.69
CA ASP A 234 -2.45 14.65 3.69
C ASP A 234 -1.39 13.70 3.16
N PHE A 235 -0.43 14.26 2.46
CA PHE A 235 0.79 13.55 2.10
C PHE A 235 1.57 13.20 3.37
N GLY A 236 2.21 12.05 3.38
CA GLY A 236 2.96 11.53 4.53
C GLY A 236 4.16 12.42 4.90
N LEU A 237 3.86 13.59 5.41
CA LEU A 237 4.72 14.79 5.57
C LEU A 237 5.99 14.60 6.41
N VAL A 238 6.25 13.44 7.01
CA VAL A 238 7.37 13.28 7.96
C VAL A 238 8.32 12.15 7.60
N LEU A 239 8.05 11.39 6.52
CA LEU A 239 8.84 10.19 6.19
C LEU A 239 9.98 10.44 5.19
N VAL A 240 10.26 11.71 4.78
CA VAL A 240 11.30 12.01 3.81
C VAL A 240 12.57 12.50 4.49
N GLY A 241 13.53 11.63 4.65
CA GLY A 241 14.93 11.98 4.90
C GLY A 241 15.82 11.15 4.01
N LYS A 242 16.80 11.77 3.38
CA LYS A 242 17.91 11.07 2.71
C LYS A 242 18.76 10.26 3.71
N ASP A 243 18.57 10.48 4.99
CA ASP A 243 19.29 9.81 6.08
C ASP A 243 18.49 8.59 6.54
N GLN A 244 18.78 7.47 5.90
CA GLN A 244 18.21 6.15 6.23
C GLN A 244 18.56 5.67 7.64
N GLU A 245 19.61 6.21 8.25
CA GLU A 245 20.05 5.84 9.60
C GLU A 245 19.12 6.30 10.72
N ASN A 246 18.26 7.31 10.48
CA ASN A 246 17.33 7.84 11.50
C ASN A 246 15.90 7.26 11.43
N ARG A 247 15.61 6.29 10.57
CA ARG A 247 14.28 5.63 10.52
C ARG A 247 14.06 4.64 11.66
N LEU A 248 15.13 4.09 12.22
CA LEU A 248 15.12 3.14 13.34
C LEU A 248 15.18 3.82 14.71
N THR A 249 15.33 5.14 14.79
CA THR A 249 15.54 5.86 16.05
C THR A 249 14.26 6.30 16.77
N LEU A 250 13.09 5.90 16.29
CA LEU A 250 11.87 5.91 17.11
C LEU A 250 11.38 4.46 17.25
N PRO A 251 11.95 3.65 18.19
CA PRO A 251 11.45 2.33 18.48
C PRO A 251 10.00 2.44 18.97
N GLY A 252 9.08 1.83 18.23
CA GLY A 252 7.65 1.81 18.58
C GLY A 252 6.75 2.82 17.88
N ALA A 253 7.27 3.81 17.15
CA ALA A 253 6.45 4.71 16.35
C ALA A 253 6.41 4.29 14.87
N LEU A 254 5.70 3.23 14.54
CA LEU A 254 5.12 3.10 13.20
C LEU A 254 4.11 4.24 13.06
N LEU A 255 4.59 5.41 12.58
CA LEU A 255 3.75 6.58 12.29
C LEU A 255 2.91 6.26 11.04
N GLY A 256 1.66 5.93 11.21
CA GLY A 256 0.70 5.64 10.15
C GLY A 256 -0.26 4.52 10.51
N THR A 257 -1.23 4.28 9.66
CA THR A 257 -2.12 3.13 9.74
C THR A 257 -1.46 1.98 8.96
N PRO A 258 -0.89 0.95 9.61
CA PRO A 258 -0.07 -0.07 8.94
C PRO A 258 -0.84 -0.87 7.91
N ASP A 259 -2.18 -0.87 7.98
CA ASP A 259 -3.07 -1.63 7.09
C ASP A 259 -2.90 -1.32 5.60
N TYR A 260 -2.40 -0.12 5.26
CA TYR A 260 -2.21 0.33 3.88
C TYR A 260 -0.74 0.43 3.46
N PHE A 261 0.19 0.00 4.33
CA PHE A 261 1.61 0.03 4.01
C PHE A 261 1.96 -0.95 2.91
N SER A 262 2.87 -0.53 2.04
CA SER A 262 3.51 -1.45 1.12
C SER A 262 4.51 -2.37 1.86
N PRO A 263 4.86 -3.54 1.30
CA PRO A 263 5.85 -4.44 1.90
C PRO A 263 7.19 -3.75 2.20
N GLU A 264 7.65 -2.87 1.33
CA GLU A 264 8.88 -2.09 1.52
C GLU A 264 8.75 -1.04 2.63
N GLN A 265 7.57 -0.44 2.82
CA GLN A 265 7.30 0.44 3.96
C GLN A 265 7.26 -0.34 5.27
N ALA A 266 6.58 -1.49 5.27
CA ALA A 266 6.44 -2.36 6.44
C ALA A 266 7.79 -2.94 6.91
N ARG A 267 8.72 -3.20 5.96
CA ARG A 267 10.09 -3.65 6.27
C ARG A 267 11.05 -2.49 6.57
N ALA A 268 10.59 -1.25 6.54
CA ALA A 268 11.45 -0.06 6.59
C ALA A 268 12.60 -0.11 5.54
N ALA A 269 12.39 -0.83 4.44
CA ALA A 269 13.35 -0.95 3.36
C ALA A 269 13.45 0.35 2.56
N ALA A 270 14.65 0.74 2.21
CA ALA A 270 14.89 1.92 1.41
C ALA A 270 15.60 1.55 0.09
N PRO A 271 15.46 2.38 -0.97
CA PRO A 271 14.59 3.55 -1.08
C PRO A 271 13.14 3.19 -1.44
N LEU A 272 12.17 3.99 -0.99
CA LEU A 272 10.78 3.90 -1.47
C LEU A 272 10.66 4.58 -2.84
N ASP A 273 9.95 3.96 -3.77
CA ASP A 273 9.61 4.54 -5.06
C ASP A 273 8.09 4.75 -5.23
N THR A 274 7.66 5.21 -6.39
CA THR A 274 6.24 5.47 -6.72
C THR A 274 5.36 4.22 -6.65
N ARG A 275 5.94 3.02 -6.73
CA ARG A 275 5.23 1.75 -6.68
C ARG A 275 4.76 1.39 -5.26
N SER A 276 5.30 2.05 -4.23
CA SER A 276 4.74 1.95 -2.87
C SER A 276 3.34 2.53 -2.81
N ASP A 277 3.09 3.69 -3.46
CA ASP A 277 1.75 4.27 -3.56
C ASP A 277 0.81 3.39 -4.39
N ILE A 278 1.31 2.70 -5.43
CA ILE A 278 0.52 1.77 -6.23
C ILE A 278 0.02 0.60 -5.37
N PHE A 279 0.83 0.08 -4.47
CA PHE A 279 0.39 -0.95 -3.53
C PHE A 279 -0.70 -0.42 -2.58
N SER A 280 -0.52 0.77 -2.03
CA SER A 280 -1.53 1.42 -1.18
C SER A 280 -2.83 1.69 -1.94
N LEU A 281 -2.76 2.14 -3.22
CA LEU A 281 -3.92 2.24 -4.11
C LEU A 281 -4.60 0.88 -4.32
N GLY A 282 -3.82 -0.19 -4.47
CA GLY A 282 -4.33 -1.56 -4.54
C GLY A 282 -5.10 -1.96 -3.29
N THR A 283 -4.57 -1.62 -2.09
CA THR A 283 -5.23 -1.86 -0.80
C THR A 283 -6.53 -1.07 -0.67
N VAL A 284 -6.51 0.22 -1.01
CA VAL A 284 -7.71 1.08 -1.04
C VAL A 284 -8.74 0.52 -2.02
N PHE A 285 -8.32 0.08 -3.20
CA PHE A 285 -9.22 -0.48 -4.21
C PHE A 285 -9.82 -1.81 -3.78
N TYR A 286 -9.02 -2.67 -3.15
CA TYR A 286 -9.51 -3.92 -2.59
C TYR A 286 -10.61 -3.67 -1.56
N GLU A 287 -10.38 -2.78 -0.60
CA GLU A 287 -11.36 -2.40 0.41
C GLU A 287 -12.62 -1.76 -0.21
N LEU A 288 -12.45 -0.90 -1.22
CA LEU A 288 -13.54 -0.27 -1.95
C LEU A 288 -14.45 -1.29 -2.66
N LEU A 289 -13.87 -2.37 -3.20
CA LEU A 289 -14.59 -3.44 -3.88
C LEU A 289 -15.28 -4.40 -2.92
N THR A 290 -14.58 -4.83 -1.87
CA THR A 290 -14.98 -5.94 -1.00
C THR A 290 -15.57 -5.49 0.35
N GLY A 291 -15.26 -4.27 0.80
CA GLY A 291 -15.55 -3.80 2.15
C GLY A 291 -14.60 -4.34 3.22
N GLU A 292 -13.56 -5.09 2.84
CA GLU A 292 -12.59 -5.71 3.74
C GLU A 292 -11.16 -5.33 3.35
N LEU A 293 -10.23 -5.36 4.31
CA LEU A 293 -8.80 -5.17 4.05
C LEU A 293 -8.20 -6.46 3.48
N PRO A 294 -7.25 -6.35 2.50
CA PRO A 294 -6.58 -7.53 1.92
C PRO A 294 -5.71 -8.28 2.92
N PHE A 295 -5.19 -7.58 3.92
CA PHE A 295 -4.33 -8.12 4.97
C PHE A 295 -4.83 -7.61 6.31
N ARG A 296 -5.07 -8.51 7.27
CA ARG A 296 -5.55 -8.17 8.61
C ARG A 296 -4.87 -9.07 9.64
N GLY A 297 -3.93 -8.51 10.39
CA GLY A 297 -3.24 -9.17 11.48
C GLY A 297 -3.90 -8.89 12.82
N GLU A 298 -3.73 -9.81 13.77
CA GLU A 298 -4.20 -9.62 15.16
C GLU A 298 -3.23 -8.73 15.96
N THR A 299 -1.96 -8.73 15.59
CA THR A 299 -0.90 -7.91 16.18
C THR A 299 -0.15 -7.17 15.09
N LEU A 300 0.60 -6.11 15.45
CA LEU A 300 1.41 -5.37 14.50
C LEU A 300 2.45 -6.25 13.78
N PRO A 301 3.20 -7.14 14.44
CA PRO A 301 4.10 -8.07 13.75
C PRO A 301 3.37 -9.01 12.79
N ASP A 302 2.19 -9.54 13.16
CA ASP A 302 1.38 -10.38 12.28
C ASP A 302 0.87 -9.59 11.06
N GLN A 303 0.44 -8.34 11.26
CA GLN A 303 0.04 -7.44 10.18
C GLN A 303 1.19 -7.22 9.18
N VAL A 304 2.39 -6.89 9.68
CA VAL A 304 3.60 -6.70 8.87
C VAL A 304 3.96 -7.98 8.12
N ARG A 305 3.93 -9.14 8.77
CA ARG A 305 4.20 -10.44 8.15
C ARG A 305 3.22 -10.70 7.00
N ARG A 306 1.92 -10.52 7.23
CA ARG A 306 0.88 -10.74 6.19
C ARG A 306 1.07 -9.80 5.01
N ILE A 307 1.32 -8.51 5.25
CA ILE A 307 1.61 -7.55 4.19
C ILE A 307 2.82 -7.97 3.36
N CYS A 308 3.86 -8.50 4.01
CA CYS A 308 5.12 -8.84 3.35
C CYS A 308 5.11 -10.19 2.62
N GLU A 309 4.35 -11.18 3.12
CA GLU A 309 4.53 -12.58 2.75
C GLU A 309 3.25 -13.26 2.23
N GLU A 310 2.06 -12.88 2.72
CA GLU A 310 0.82 -13.55 2.35
C GLU A 310 0.19 -12.93 1.10
N ASP A 311 -0.29 -13.76 0.18
CA ASP A 311 -1.14 -13.30 -0.91
C ASP A 311 -2.53 -12.91 -0.38
N PRO A 312 -3.15 -11.83 -0.90
CA PRO A 312 -4.48 -11.43 -0.47
C PRO A 312 -5.53 -12.47 -0.89
N ALA A 313 -6.62 -12.59 -0.12
CA ALA A 313 -7.77 -13.36 -0.57
C ALA A 313 -8.28 -12.81 -1.91
N LEU A 314 -8.73 -13.70 -2.80
CA LEU A 314 -9.28 -13.25 -4.08
C LEU A 314 -10.56 -12.43 -3.85
N PRO A 315 -10.69 -11.19 -4.35
CA PRO A 315 -11.90 -10.37 -4.20
C PRO A 315 -13.18 -11.12 -4.55
N ARG A 316 -13.18 -11.96 -5.59
CA ARG A 316 -14.33 -12.78 -6.00
C ARG A 316 -14.68 -13.93 -5.05
N ARG A 317 -13.85 -14.23 -4.06
CA ARG A 317 -14.21 -15.16 -2.97
C ARG A 317 -15.08 -14.47 -1.91
N ILE A 318 -14.92 -13.16 -1.76
CA ILE A 318 -15.71 -12.32 -0.84
C ILE A 318 -17.02 -11.93 -1.53
N ASP A 319 -16.92 -11.39 -2.75
CA ASP A 319 -18.08 -11.06 -3.58
C ASP A 319 -17.93 -11.69 -4.98
N SER A 320 -18.65 -12.77 -5.23
CA SER A 320 -18.63 -13.53 -6.49
C SER A 320 -19.19 -12.76 -7.69
N THR A 321 -19.90 -11.65 -7.46
CA THR A 321 -20.47 -10.79 -8.51
C THR A 321 -19.44 -9.85 -9.14
N LEU A 322 -18.28 -9.67 -8.50
CA LEU A 322 -17.21 -8.82 -9.01
C LEU A 322 -16.67 -9.35 -10.36
N PRO A 323 -16.50 -8.47 -11.35
CA PRO A 323 -15.83 -8.80 -12.60
C PRO A 323 -14.39 -9.27 -12.37
N GLY A 324 -13.95 -10.29 -13.12
CA GLY A 324 -12.58 -10.81 -13.05
C GLY A 324 -11.53 -9.75 -13.38
N ASP A 325 -11.84 -8.82 -14.27
CA ASP A 325 -10.94 -7.72 -14.65
C ASP A 325 -10.62 -6.78 -13.49
N LEU A 326 -11.60 -6.44 -12.66
CA LEU A 326 -11.36 -5.62 -11.45
C LEU A 326 -10.52 -6.36 -10.42
N GLN A 327 -10.74 -7.67 -10.25
CA GLN A 327 -9.89 -8.51 -9.41
C GLN A 327 -8.45 -8.51 -9.94
N ASN A 328 -8.24 -8.63 -11.25
CA ASN A 328 -6.91 -8.61 -11.86
C ASN A 328 -6.19 -7.27 -11.63
N ILE A 329 -6.88 -6.14 -11.82
CA ILE A 329 -6.32 -4.80 -11.56
C ILE A 329 -5.89 -4.70 -10.10
N CYS A 330 -6.75 -5.11 -9.19
CA CYS A 330 -6.50 -5.06 -7.75
C CYS A 330 -5.29 -5.92 -7.36
N LEU A 331 -5.26 -7.19 -7.77
CA LEU A 331 -4.17 -8.11 -7.45
C LEU A 331 -2.85 -7.70 -8.07
N LYS A 332 -2.85 -7.15 -9.30
CA LYS A 332 -1.65 -6.61 -9.95
C LYS A 332 -1.03 -5.45 -9.14
N ALA A 333 -1.85 -4.58 -8.58
CA ALA A 333 -1.37 -3.50 -7.72
C ALA A 333 -0.82 -4.03 -6.38
N LEU A 334 -1.38 -5.14 -5.85
CA LEU A 334 -1.01 -5.77 -4.57
C LEU A 334 0.15 -6.78 -4.67
N GLU A 335 0.86 -6.87 -5.81
CA GLU A 335 2.04 -7.71 -5.93
C GLU A 335 3.10 -7.34 -4.89
N LYS A 336 3.73 -8.34 -4.25
CA LYS A 336 4.70 -8.10 -3.19
C LYS A 336 5.98 -7.45 -3.69
N SER A 337 6.46 -7.91 -4.84
CA SER A 337 7.65 -7.38 -5.51
C SER A 337 7.27 -6.13 -6.31
N PRO A 338 7.89 -4.96 -6.07
CA PRO A 338 7.57 -3.74 -6.83
C PRO A 338 7.69 -3.88 -8.36
N PRO A 339 8.67 -4.61 -8.92
CA PRO A 339 8.74 -4.87 -10.37
C PRO A 339 7.55 -5.61 -10.96
N ASP A 340 6.84 -6.41 -10.16
CA ASP A 340 5.68 -7.19 -10.61
C ASP A 340 4.38 -6.38 -10.60
N ARG A 341 4.35 -5.21 -9.93
CA ARG A 341 3.24 -4.26 -9.92
C ARG A 341 3.11 -3.54 -11.26
N TYR A 342 2.19 -2.62 -11.35
CA TYR A 342 2.19 -1.62 -12.43
C TYR A 342 3.47 -0.79 -12.37
N ALA A 343 4.06 -0.48 -13.52
CA ALA A 343 5.25 0.35 -13.59
C ALA A 343 4.97 1.82 -13.20
N SER A 344 3.73 2.28 -13.39
CA SER A 344 3.26 3.62 -13.04
C SER A 344 1.79 3.61 -12.63
N ALA A 345 1.35 4.63 -11.88
CA ALA A 345 -0.06 4.85 -11.60
C ALA A 345 -0.87 5.09 -12.90
N ARG A 346 -0.25 5.66 -13.94
CA ARG A 346 -0.86 5.82 -15.27
C ARG A 346 -1.29 4.49 -15.89
N GLU A 347 -0.48 3.46 -15.78
CA GLU A 347 -0.85 2.13 -16.29
C GLU A 347 -2.05 1.55 -15.56
N MET A 348 -2.13 1.72 -14.24
CA MET A 348 -3.31 1.31 -13.45
C MET A 348 -4.55 2.11 -13.86
N ALA A 349 -4.42 3.43 -14.08
CA ALA A 349 -5.51 4.28 -14.56
C ALA A 349 -6.01 3.82 -15.93
N ASN A 350 -5.11 3.49 -16.85
CA ASN A 350 -5.48 3.02 -18.19
C ASN A 350 -6.29 1.71 -18.14
N ASP A 351 -5.95 0.79 -17.24
CA ASP A 351 -6.71 -0.46 -17.07
C ASP A 351 -8.09 -0.21 -16.45
N LEU A 352 -8.22 0.73 -15.52
CA LEU A 352 -9.53 1.17 -14.99
C LEU A 352 -10.37 1.84 -16.08
N GLU A 353 -9.77 2.68 -16.92
CA GLU A 353 -10.44 3.32 -18.07
C GLU A 353 -10.93 2.28 -19.09
N ARG A 354 -10.08 1.27 -19.43
CA ARG A 354 -10.47 0.15 -20.30
C ARG A 354 -11.68 -0.58 -19.75
N PHE A 355 -11.66 -0.91 -18.46
CA PHE A 355 -12.80 -1.56 -17.81
C PHE A 355 -14.08 -0.71 -17.93
N LEU A 356 -14.00 0.60 -17.69
CA LEU A 356 -15.15 1.52 -17.81
C LEU A 356 -15.66 1.64 -19.24
N ALA A 357 -14.77 1.52 -20.24
CA ALA A 357 -15.09 1.51 -21.65
C ALA A 357 -15.59 0.14 -22.17
N GLY A 358 -15.54 -0.92 -21.33
CA GLY A 358 -15.85 -2.28 -21.76
C GLY A 358 -14.78 -2.92 -22.64
N GLU A 359 -13.55 -2.39 -22.58
CA GLU A 359 -12.38 -2.92 -23.30
C GLU A 359 -11.63 -3.95 -22.45
N PRO A 360 -10.87 -4.86 -23.07
CA PRO A 360 -10.06 -5.83 -22.35
C PRO A 360 -9.02 -5.16 -21.44
N VAL A 361 -8.99 -5.55 -20.18
CA VAL A 361 -7.99 -5.13 -19.18
C VAL A 361 -6.68 -5.89 -19.43
N LEU A 362 -5.55 -5.21 -19.31
CA LEU A 362 -4.23 -5.79 -19.58
C LEU A 362 -3.53 -6.32 -18.32
N ALA A 363 -4.08 -6.06 -17.14
CA ALA A 363 -3.54 -6.56 -15.88
C ALA A 363 -3.46 -8.09 -15.84
N VAL A 364 -2.26 -8.61 -15.62
CA VAL A 364 -2.00 -10.03 -15.36
C VAL A 364 -1.24 -10.11 -14.04
N PRO A 365 -1.92 -10.47 -12.93
CA PRO A 365 -1.24 -10.63 -11.65
C PRO A 365 -0.45 -11.95 -11.62
N THR A 366 0.78 -11.91 -11.10
CA THR A 366 1.63 -13.10 -10.95
C THR A 366 1.15 -14.02 -9.83
N SER A 367 0.34 -13.49 -8.89
CA SER A 367 -0.31 -14.28 -7.84
C SER A 367 -1.17 -15.42 -8.37
N TYR A 368 -1.77 -15.28 -9.56
CA TYR A 368 -2.48 -16.39 -10.20
C TYR A 368 -1.54 -17.53 -10.58
N SER A 369 -0.40 -17.20 -11.19
CA SER A 369 0.60 -18.23 -11.55
C SER A 369 1.12 -18.92 -10.29
N ARG A 370 1.39 -18.18 -9.22
CA ARG A 370 1.80 -18.74 -7.91
C ARG A 370 0.74 -19.64 -7.30
N LEU A 371 -0.53 -19.21 -7.27
CA LEU A 371 -1.64 -20.00 -6.75
C LEU A 371 -1.88 -21.26 -7.57
N MET A 372 -1.74 -21.17 -8.90
CA MET A 372 -1.87 -22.29 -9.80
C MET A 372 -0.72 -23.27 -9.63
N VAL A 373 0.53 -22.78 -9.63
CA VAL A 373 1.71 -23.60 -9.36
C VAL A 373 1.59 -24.29 -8.01
N GLY A 374 1.18 -23.56 -6.95
CA GLY A 374 0.96 -24.16 -5.63
C GLY A 374 -0.09 -25.28 -5.62
N LYS A 375 -1.21 -25.12 -6.36
CA LYS A 375 -2.21 -26.18 -6.53
C LYS A 375 -1.72 -27.36 -7.35
N ILE A 376 -0.97 -27.08 -8.41
CA ILE A 376 -0.34 -28.11 -9.23
C ILE A 376 0.65 -28.91 -8.38
N ASP A 377 1.49 -28.26 -7.59
CA ASP A 377 2.44 -28.91 -6.68
C ASP A 377 1.73 -29.74 -5.61
N GLN A 378 0.61 -29.25 -5.07
CA GLN A 378 -0.21 -30.01 -4.13
C GLN A 378 -0.77 -31.27 -4.80
N HIS A 379 -1.38 -31.14 -5.99
CA HIS A 379 -1.92 -32.26 -6.76
C HIS A 379 -0.84 -33.27 -7.18
N LEU A 380 0.34 -32.78 -7.58
CA LEU A 380 1.47 -33.67 -7.89
C LEU A 380 1.94 -34.45 -6.66
N ARG A 381 1.91 -33.86 -5.45
CA ARG A 381 2.19 -34.56 -4.19
C ARG A 381 1.14 -35.64 -3.90
N GLU A 382 -0.15 -35.36 -4.10
CA GLU A 382 -1.24 -36.33 -3.95
C GLU A 382 -1.12 -37.49 -4.94
N LEU A 383 -0.82 -37.17 -6.21
CA LEU A 383 -0.56 -38.18 -7.26
C LEU A 383 0.69 -39.03 -6.97
N ALA A 384 1.73 -38.42 -6.38
CA ALA A 384 2.91 -39.16 -5.94
C ALA A 384 2.60 -40.13 -4.78
N GLY A 385 1.71 -39.75 -3.86
CA GLY A 385 1.18 -40.64 -2.83
C GLY A 385 0.43 -41.85 -3.47
N TRP A 386 -0.46 -41.60 -4.42
CA TRP A 386 -1.19 -42.63 -5.12
C TRP A 386 -0.27 -43.58 -5.95
N LYS A 387 0.85 -43.05 -6.47
CA LYS A 387 1.89 -43.89 -7.09
C LYS A 387 2.55 -44.81 -6.05
N GLN A 388 2.87 -44.31 -4.84
CA GLN A 388 3.43 -45.11 -3.75
C GLN A 388 2.47 -46.22 -3.29
N ASP A 389 1.18 -45.91 -3.25
CA ASP A 389 0.12 -46.86 -2.88
C ASP A 389 -0.27 -47.80 -4.04
N HIS A 390 0.48 -47.79 -5.15
CA HIS A 390 0.23 -48.64 -6.36
C HIS A 390 -1.15 -48.40 -7.01
N ILE A 391 -1.81 -47.28 -6.74
CA ILE A 391 -3.07 -46.88 -7.37
C ILE A 391 -2.81 -46.31 -8.77
N LEU A 392 -1.67 -45.63 -8.97
CA LEU A 392 -1.21 -45.07 -10.24
C LEU A 392 0.07 -45.77 -10.71
N SER A 393 0.15 -46.06 -11.97
CA SER A 393 1.39 -46.53 -12.60
C SER A 393 2.37 -45.37 -12.82
N GLU A 394 3.66 -45.67 -12.96
CA GLU A 394 4.71 -44.68 -13.25
C GLU A 394 4.45 -43.90 -14.54
N HIS A 395 3.96 -44.58 -15.57
CA HIS A 395 3.62 -43.99 -16.87
C HIS A 395 2.46 -42.98 -16.76
N GLU A 396 1.43 -43.30 -15.98
CA GLU A 396 0.29 -42.40 -15.75
C GLU A 396 0.72 -41.14 -14.95
N PHE A 397 1.52 -41.33 -13.89
CA PHE A 397 2.07 -40.21 -13.13
C PHE A 397 2.89 -39.27 -14.02
N ASP A 398 3.81 -39.80 -14.84
CA ASP A 398 4.61 -38.98 -15.76
C ASP A 398 3.75 -38.29 -16.84
N SER A 399 2.65 -38.92 -17.25
CA SER A 399 1.70 -38.32 -18.19
C SER A 399 0.97 -37.12 -17.56
N PHE A 400 0.52 -37.22 -16.30
CA PHE A 400 -0.07 -36.11 -15.57
C PHE A 400 0.95 -35.00 -15.33
N ARG A 401 2.17 -35.32 -14.92
CA ARG A 401 3.23 -34.34 -14.72
C ARG A 401 3.50 -33.52 -15.99
N LYS A 402 3.67 -34.20 -17.14
CA LYS A 402 3.85 -33.54 -18.44
C LYS A 402 2.65 -32.69 -18.86
N LEU A 403 1.43 -33.10 -18.49
CA LEU A 403 0.22 -32.33 -18.75
C LEU A 403 0.21 -31.05 -17.96
N TYR A 404 0.56 -31.09 -16.65
CA TYR A 404 0.63 -29.90 -15.80
C TYR A 404 1.76 -28.97 -16.23
N GLU A 405 2.94 -29.47 -16.58
CA GLU A 405 4.04 -28.67 -17.14
C GLU A 405 3.58 -27.88 -18.39
N ARG A 406 2.86 -28.58 -19.31
CA ARG A 406 2.31 -27.91 -20.52
C ARG A 406 1.20 -26.90 -20.21
N LEU A 407 0.42 -27.10 -19.14
CA LEU A 407 -0.61 -26.15 -18.74
C LEU A 407 0.01 -24.85 -18.23
N VAL A 408 1.06 -24.94 -17.40
CA VAL A 408 1.82 -23.77 -16.90
C VAL A 408 2.43 -23.01 -18.08
N ASP A 409 3.12 -23.67 -18.99
CA ASP A 409 3.77 -23.04 -20.15
C ASP A 409 2.80 -22.40 -21.15
N ARG A 410 1.59 -22.97 -21.29
CA ARG A 410 0.58 -22.48 -22.26
C ARG A 410 -0.24 -21.31 -21.74
N GLU A 411 -0.48 -21.23 -20.44
CA GLU A 411 -1.43 -20.26 -19.89
C GLU A 411 -0.92 -18.83 -20.03
N ASP A 412 0.37 -18.59 -19.81
CA ASP A 412 0.98 -17.25 -19.98
C ASP A 412 0.92 -16.79 -21.45
N ALA A 413 1.19 -17.67 -22.39
CA ALA A 413 1.18 -17.33 -23.82
C ALA A 413 -0.25 -17.12 -24.37
N TRP A 414 -1.21 -17.96 -23.95
CA TRP A 414 -2.58 -17.93 -24.47
C TRP A 414 -3.40 -16.78 -23.90
N ILE A 415 -3.30 -16.51 -22.58
CA ILE A 415 -3.97 -15.39 -21.92
C ILE A 415 -3.52 -14.05 -22.50
N MET A 416 -2.21 -13.90 -22.74
CA MET A 416 -1.65 -12.70 -23.37
C MET A 416 -2.06 -12.57 -24.83
N ALA A 417 -2.20 -13.66 -25.57
CA ALA A 417 -2.63 -13.65 -26.96
C ALA A 417 -4.13 -13.30 -27.11
N VAL A 418 -4.99 -13.90 -26.29
CA VAL A 418 -6.45 -13.66 -26.33
C VAL A 418 -6.79 -12.25 -25.87
N ARG A 419 -6.13 -11.71 -24.85
CA ARG A 419 -6.37 -10.34 -24.39
C ARG A 419 -5.90 -9.25 -25.34
N ARG A 420 -4.97 -9.55 -26.24
CA ARG A 420 -4.52 -8.63 -27.30
C ARG A 420 -5.45 -8.58 -28.52
N LEU A 421 -6.39 -9.54 -28.64
CA LEU A 421 -7.34 -9.54 -29.73
C LEU A 421 -8.44 -8.52 -29.48
N THR A 422 -8.45 -7.46 -30.27
CA THR A 422 -9.57 -6.50 -30.30
C THR A 422 -10.84 -7.18 -30.81
N LEU A 423 -12.03 -6.68 -30.41
CA LEU A 423 -13.32 -7.15 -30.92
C LEU A 423 -13.35 -7.19 -32.47
N ALA A 424 -12.69 -6.23 -33.12
CA ALA A 424 -12.54 -6.21 -34.58
C ALA A 424 -11.74 -7.41 -35.11
N GLN A 425 -10.66 -7.79 -34.41
CA GLN A 425 -9.86 -8.96 -34.79
C GLN A 425 -10.62 -10.27 -34.54
N VAL A 426 -11.34 -10.38 -33.41
CA VAL A 426 -12.21 -11.55 -33.15
C VAL A 426 -13.28 -11.68 -34.21
N SER A 427 -13.94 -10.58 -34.59
CA SER A 427 -14.94 -10.57 -35.67
C SER A 427 -14.35 -10.93 -37.02
N LEU A 428 -13.13 -10.47 -37.31
CA LEU A 428 -12.41 -10.80 -38.56
C LEU A 428 -12.06 -12.28 -38.63
N TYR A 429 -11.55 -12.86 -37.53
CA TYR A 429 -11.24 -14.29 -37.45
C TYR A 429 -12.51 -15.15 -37.56
N LEU A 430 -13.60 -14.75 -36.87
CA LEU A 430 -14.89 -15.44 -36.93
C LEU A 430 -15.46 -15.40 -38.37
N GLY A 431 -15.39 -14.23 -39.01
CA GLY A 431 -15.81 -14.05 -40.40
C GLY A 431 -14.99 -14.89 -41.37
N ALA A 432 -13.67 -14.95 -41.21
CA ALA A 432 -12.79 -15.81 -42.01
C ALA A 432 -13.13 -17.31 -41.82
N TRP A 433 -13.39 -17.75 -40.59
CA TRP A 433 -13.82 -19.13 -40.30
C TRP A 433 -15.17 -19.48 -40.96
N ILE A 434 -16.13 -18.57 -40.91
CA ILE A 434 -17.46 -18.78 -41.58
C ILE A 434 -17.30 -18.89 -43.08
N LEU A 435 -16.41 -18.06 -43.68
CA LEU A 435 -16.12 -18.13 -45.13
C LEU A 435 -15.45 -19.49 -45.51
N VAL A 436 -14.48 -19.94 -44.74
CA VAL A 436 -13.80 -21.25 -44.93
C VAL A 436 -14.82 -22.37 -44.78
N LEU A 437 -15.67 -22.35 -43.77
CA LEU A 437 -16.70 -23.37 -43.55
C LEU A 437 -17.72 -23.37 -44.68
N GLY A 438 -18.13 -22.16 -45.16
CA GLY A 438 -19.01 -22.00 -46.31
C GLY A 438 -18.40 -22.56 -47.59
N ALA A 439 -17.12 -22.28 -47.84
CA ALA A 439 -16.39 -22.81 -48.98
C ALA A 439 -16.28 -24.36 -48.96
N VAL A 440 -15.99 -24.93 -47.77
CA VAL A 440 -15.95 -26.39 -47.58
C VAL A 440 -17.32 -27.02 -47.81
N LEU A 441 -18.39 -26.40 -47.29
CA LEU A 441 -19.77 -26.89 -47.54
C LEU A 441 -20.14 -26.84 -49.00
N VAL A 442 -19.83 -25.73 -49.68
CA VAL A 442 -20.07 -25.62 -51.15
C VAL A 442 -19.28 -26.68 -51.93
N MET A 443 -18.04 -26.92 -51.55
CA MET A 443 -17.20 -27.93 -52.15
C MET A 443 -17.77 -29.36 -51.93
N LEU A 444 -18.21 -29.68 -50.72
CA LEU A 444 -18.85 -30.96 -50.38
C LEU A 444 -20.18 -31.15 -51.10
N PHE A 445 -20.96 -30.07 -51.32
CA PHE A 445 -22.24 -30.16 -52.04
C PHE A 445 -22.09 -30.22 -53.57
N HIS A 446 -21.02 -29.67 -54.14
CA HIS A 446 -20.79 -29.66 -55.58
C HIS A 446 -19.83 -30.76 -56.06
N TYR A 447 -19.01 -31.34 -55.20
CA TYR A 447 -18.05 -32.41 -55.54
C TYR A 447 -18.73 -33.66 -56.19
N PRO A 448 -19.91 -34.12 -55.72
CA PRO A 448 -20.61 -35.22 -56.39
C PRO A 448 -21.07 -34.90 -57.81
N ARG A 449 -21.26 -33.65 -58.13
CA ARG A 449 -21.73 -33.24 -59.47
C ARG A 449 -20.60 -33.08 -60.51
N LEU A 450 -19.35 -32.93 -60.08
CA LEU A 450 -18.17 -32.80 -60.92
C LEU A 450 -17.58 -34.15 -61.32
N SER A 451 -17.97 -35.23 -60.67
CA SER A 451 -17.54 -36.61 -61.00
C SER A 451 -18.45 -37.30 -62.01
N GLU A 452 -19.57 -36.67 -62.44
CA GLU A 452 -20.55 -37.26 -63.37
C GLU A 452 -20.59 -36.59 -64.74
N THR A 453 -19.60 -35.77 -65.12
CA THR A 453 -19.48 -35.28 -66.49
C THR A 453 -18.53 -36.18 -67.29
N PRO A 454 -19.00 -36.78 -68.41
CA PRO A 454 -18.25 -37.79 -69.23
C PRO A 454 -17.07 -37.16 -69.97
#